data_bed96827a0aa00b87161cee577dfd2b0
#
_entry.id   bed96827a0aa00b87161cee577dfd2b0
#
_cell.length_a   1.000
_cell.length_b   1.000
_cell.length_c   1.000
_cell.angle_alpha   90.00
_cell.angle_beta   90.00
_cell.angle_gamma   90.00
#
_symmetry.space_group_name_H-M   'P 1'
#
loop_
_entity.id
_entity.type
_entity.pdbx_description
1 polymer ?
#
loop_
_entity_poly.entity_id
_entity_poly.type
_entity_poly.pdbx_seq_one_letter_code
_entity_poly.pdbx_strand_id
1 'polypeptide(L)'
;MSRGGTLFAPLCLHSFRLSPACRLSEARKLHHLGGSYAQAVTVPERLRWLRHHFGLLQKEAAAQAGIPLPRYIDMETGACEHTPAAVVDRLAELYGVPVTDLLDGYNRFLYEGQARQIIALREKLGLSRTAFARQFGISERSLRAWETGEKVISKGCWERYFQRLMGIL
;
A
#
# COMPACT_ATOMS: atom_id res chain seq x y z
N MET A 1 7.40 -51.45 -53.19
CA MET A 1 6.92 -51.37 -51.79
C MET A 1 7.60 -50.13 -51.13
N SER A 2 6.93 -48.97 -51.22
CA SER A 2 7.42 -47.72 -50.68
C SER A 2 6.99 -47.56 -49.22
N ARG A 3 7.94 -47.34 -48.32
CA ARG A 3 7.65 -46.94 -46.95
C ARG A 3 7.66 -45.43 -46.84
N GLY A 4 6.48 -44.86 -46.62
CA GLY A 4 6.32 -43.44 -46.31
C GLY A 4 6.84 -43.13 -44.90
N GLY A 5 7.88 -42.31 -44.83
CA GLY A 5 8.36 -41.75 -43.57
C GLY A 5 7.56 -40.48 -43.30
N THR A 6 6.83 -40.54 -42.19
CA THR A 6 6.12 -39.36 -41.65
C THR A 6 7.14 -38.41 -41.01
N LEU A 7 7.44 -37.33 -41.68
CA LEU A 7 8.24 -36.21 -41.16
C LEU A 7 7.40 -35.48 -40.11
N PHE A 8 7.67 -35.69 -38.82
CA PHE A 8 7.23 -34.80 -37.77
C PHE A 8 8.01 -33.49 -37.85
N ALA A 9 7.35 -32.43 -38.30
CA ALA A 9 7.90 -31.10 -38.17
C ALA A 9 8.04 -30.73 -36.69
N PRO A 10 9.19 -30.21 -36.22
CA PRO A 10 9.32 -29.76 -34.86
C PRO A 10 8.37 -28.60 -34.61
N LEU A 11 7.55 -28.72 -33.56
CA LEU A 11 6.71 -27.63 -33.06
C LEU A 11 7.63 -26.48 -32.64
N CYS A 12 7.73 -25.46 -33.47
CA CYS A 12 8.35 -24.20 -33.10
C CYS A 12 7.54 -23.56 -31.97
N LEU A 13 8.03 -23.67 -30.73
CA LEU A 13 7.57 -22.86 -29.64
C LEU A 13 7.90 -21.39 -29.94
N HIS A 14 6.95 -20.69 -30.55
CA HIS A 14 7.05 -19.26 -30.71
C HIS A 14 6.90 -18.62 -29.33
N SER A 15 7.98 -18.10 -28.80
CA SER A 15 7.94 -17.22 -27.64
C SER A 15 7.20 -15.94 -28.04
N PHE A 16 5.93 -15.85 -27.74
CA PHE A 16 5.16 -14.62 -27.92
C PHE A 16 5.70 -13.55 -26.98
N ARG A 17 6.55 -12.67 -27.47
CA ARG A 17 6.80 -11.39 -26.82
C ARG A 17 5.61 -10.50 -27.14
N LEU A 18 4.73 -10.31 -26.15
CA LEU A 18 3.66 -9.31 -26.26
C LEU A 18 4.31 -7.95 -26.55
N SER A 19 3.90 -7.33 -27.65
CA SER A 19 4.37 -5.99 -28.00
C SER A 19 3.90 -4.98 -26.95
N PRO A 20 4.61 -3.86 -26.72
CA PRO A 20 4.17 -2.80 -25.82
C PRO A 20 2.73 -2.32 -26.10
N ALA A 21 2.32 -2.29 -27.37
CA ALA A 21 0.95 -1.96 -27.79
C ALA A 21 -0.10 -2.96 -27.30
N CYS A 22 0.21 -4.27 -27.28
CA CYS A 22 -0.68 -5.30 -26.73
C CYS A 22 -0.85 -5.13 -25.21
N ARG A 23 0.23 -4.82 -24.48
CA ARG A 23 0.18 -4.57 -23.04
C ARG A 23 -0.66 -3.35 -22.69
N LEU A 24 -0.55 -2.28 -23.48
CA LEU A 24 -1.37 -1.08 -23.33
C LEU A 24 -2.86 -1.34 -23.60
N SER A 25 -3.18 -2.19 -24.59
CA SER A 25 -4.58 -2.54 -24.89
C SER A 25 -5.21 -3.39 -23.80
N GLU A 26 -4.48 -4.32 -23.21
CA GLU A 26 -4.94 -5.12 -22.06
C GLU A 26 -5.08 -4.28 -20.80
N ALA A 27 -4.13 -3.40 -20.51
CA ALA A 27 -4.22 -2.46 -19.41
C ALA A 27 -5.42 -1.51 -19.58
N ARG A 28 -5.69 -1.03 -20.80
CA ARG A 28 -6.88 -0.22 -21.10
C ARG A 28 -8.19 -0.99 -20.95
N LYS A 29 -8.24 -2.26 -21.33
CA LYS A 29 -9.43 -3.10 -21.12
C LYS A 29 -9.70 -3.28 -19.63
N LEU A 30 -8.68 -3.53 -18.81
CA LEU A 30 -8.81 -3.63 -17.37
C LEU A 30 -9.18 -2.29 -16.73
N HIS A 31 -8.71 -1.18 -17.27
CA HIS A 31 -9.08 0.16 -16.84
C HIS A 31 -10.57 0.45 -17.06
N HIS A 32 -11.13 0.04 -18.19
CA HIS A 32 -12.57 0.16 -18.46
C HIS A 32 -13.42 -0.75 -17.55
N LEU A 33 -12.87 -1.83 -17.02
CA LEU A 33 -13.52 -2.70 -16.05
C LEU A 33 -13.43 -2.19 -14.60
N GLY A 34 -12.52 -1.24 -14.31
CA GLY A 34 -12.18 -0.77 -12.97
C GLY A 34 -12.73 0.60 -12.55
N GLY A 35 -13.49 1.28 -13.39
CA GLY A 35 -14.01 2.63 -13.06
C GLY A 35 -12.96 3.75 -13.13
N SER A 36 -13.31 4.94 -12.65
CA SER A 36 -12.38 6.09 -12.56
C SER A 36 -11.54 6.03 -11.27
N TYR A 37 -10.40 6.72 -11.26
CA TYR A 37 -9.57 6.87 -10.05
C TYR A 37 -10.37 7.35 -8.82
N ALA A 38 -11.36 8.23 -9.04
CA ALA A 38 -12.24 8.72 -7.98
C ALA A 38 -13.13 7.63 -7.35
N GLN A 39 -13.33 6.50 -8.03
CA GLN A 39 -14.10 5.36 -7.52
C GLN A 39 -13.24 4.38 -6.72
N ALA A 40 -11.91 4.48 -6.82
CA ALA A 40 -10.98 3.70 -6.02
C ALA A 40 -10.93 4.26 -4.60
N VAL A 41 -11.68 3.66 -3.69
CA VAL A 41 -11.85 4.14 -2.32
C VAL A 41 -10.66 3.73 -1.43
N THR A 42 -10.16 2.51 -1.61
CA THR A 42 -9.10 1.94 -0.80
C THR A 42 -7.72 2.13 -1.44
N VAL A 43 -6.66 2.14 -0.62
CA VAL A 43 -5.27 2.22 -1.09
C VAL A 43 -4.91 1.07 -2.06
N PRO A 44 -5.28 -0.21 -1.80
CA PRO A 44 -5.09 -1.30 -2.74
C PRO A 44 -5.76 -1.07 -4.10
N GLU A 45 -6.99 -0.55 -4.11
CA GLU A 45 -7.70 -0.23 -5.34
C GLU A 45 -7.02 0.89 -6.13
N ARG A 46 -6.56 1.95 -5.44
CA ARG A 46 -5.82 3.06 -6.04
C ARG A 46 -4.50 2.61 -6.66
N LEU A 47 -3.72 1.80 -5.94
CA LEU A 47 -2.46 1.24 -6.46
C LEU A 47 -2.70 0.38 -7.70
N ARG A 48 -3.71 -0.48 -7.69
CA ARG A 48 -4.08 -1.31 -8.84
C ARG A 48 -4.52 -0.46 -10.01
N TRP A 49 -5.36 0.55 -9.77
CA TRP A 49 -5.82 1.48 -10.79
C TRP A 49 -4.65 2.23 -11.43
N LEU A 50 -3.76 2.81 -10.61
CA LEU A 50 -2.58 3.54 -11.06
C LEU A 50 -1.67 2.64 -11.89
N ARG A 51 -1.35 1.46 -11.41
CA ARG A 51 -0.52 0.50 -12.17
C ARG A 51 -1.10 0.18 -13.55
N HIS A 52 -2.40 -0.07 -13.62
CA HIS A 52 -3.07 -0.33 -14.90
C HIS A 52 -3.12 0.91 -15.80
N HIS A 53 -3.33 2.08 -15.21
CA HIS A 53 -3.32 3.35 -15.94
C HIS A 53 -1.96 3.60 -16.61
N PHE A 54 -0.87 3.31 -15.91
CA PHE A 54 0.48 3.41 -16.45
C PHE A 54 0.89 2.21 -17.32
N GLY A 55 0.01 1.22 -17.51
CA GLY A 55 0.29 0.03 -18.35
C GLY A 55 1.37 -0.89 -17.78
N LEU A 56 1.62 -0.87 -16.48
CA LEU A 56 2.67 -1.63 -15.83
C LEU A 56 2.17 -3.00 -15.33
N LEU A 57 3.04 -4.01 -15.42
CA LEU A 57 2.89 -5.25 -14.66
C LEU A 57 3.34 -5.03 -13.21
N GLN A 58 2.84 -5.84 -12.27
CA GLN A 58 3.24 -5.74 -10.85
C GLN A 58 4.76 -5.78 -10.67
N LYS A 59 5.46 -6.66 -11.41
CA LYS A 59 6.92 -6.75 -11.37
C LYS A 59 7.61 -5.48 -11.88
N GLU A 60 7.03 -4.81 -12.86
CA GLU A 60 7.57 -3.59 -13.44
C GLU A 60 7.38 -2.41 -12.50
N ALA A 61 6.19 -2.28 -11.91
CA ALA A 61 5.91 -1.27 -10.89
C ALA A 61 6.79 -1.45 -9.65
N ALA A 62 6.93 -2.68 -9.15
CA ALA A 62 7.81 -3.00 -8.03
C ALA A 62 9.28 -2.62 -8.32
N ALA A 63 9.78 -2.99 -9.51
CA ALA A 63 11.15 -2.68 -9.92
C ALA A 63 11.38 -1.17 -10.06
N GLN A 64 10.45 -0.42 -10.67
CA GLN A 64 10.56 1.03 -10.83
C GLN A 64 10.49 1.77 -9.49
N ALA A 65 9.65 1.32 -8.57
CA ALA A 65 9.59 1.86 -7.20
C ALA A 65 10.75 1.37 -6.31
N GLY A 66 11.60 0.45 -6.78
CA GLY A 66 12.71 -0.10 -6.02
C GLY A 66 12.26 -0.88 -4.78
N ILE A 67 11.15 -1.63 -4.88
CA ILE A 67 10.62 -2.46 -3.79
C ILE A 67 10.53 -3.93 -4.22
N PRO A 68 10.62 -4.89 -3.29
CA PRO A 68 10.44 -6.31 -3.60
C PRO A 68 9.04 -6.59 -4.16
N LEU A 69 8.96 -7.44 -5.20
CA LEU A 69 7.68 -7.81 -5.82
C LEU A 69 6.64 -8.37 -4.82
N PRO A 70 6.98 -9.27 -3.88
CA PRO A 70 6.01 -9.73 -2.88
C PRO A 70 5.41 -8.58 -2.08
N ARG A 71 6.22 -7.61 -1.68
CA ARG A 71 5.76 -6.42 -0.95
C ARG A 71 4.76 -5.61 -1.75
N TYR A 72 5.03 -5.41 -3.05
CA TYR A 72 4.12 -4.70 -3.94
C TYR A 72 2.77 -5.44 -4.08
N ILE A 73 2.82 -6.77 -4.21
CA ILE A 73 1.63 -7.63 -4.28
C ILE A 73 0.80 -7.51 -2.98
N ASP A 74 1.46 -7.58 -1.81
CA ASP A 74 0.79 -7.43 -0.52
C ASP A 74 0.10 -6.07 -0.37
N MET A 75 0.70 -5.01 -0.92
CA MET A 75 0.09 -3.68 -0.94
C MET A 75 -1.15 -3.62 -1.85
N GLU A 76 -1.10 -4.22 -3.04
CA GLU A 76 -2.25 -4.26 -3.95
C GLU A 76 -3.38 -5.18 -3.49
N THR A 77 -3.08 -6.19 -2.69
CA THR A 77 -4.08 -7.11 -2.13
C THR A 77 -4.65 -6.66 -0.79
N GLY A 78 -4.01 -5.67 -0.15
CA GLY A 78 -4.38 -5.21 1.19
C GLY A 78 -3.84 -6.11 2.32
N ALA A 79 -2.97 -7.06 2.03
CA ALA A 79 -2.33 -7.92 3.03
C ALA A 79 -1.27 -7.17 3.87
N CYS A 80 -0.81 -6.01 3.38
CA CYS A 80 0.19 -5.20 4.06
C CYS A 80 -0.47 -4.22 5.04
N GLU A 81 -0.36 -4.45 6.34
CA GLU A 81 -0.88 -3.53 7.36
C GLU A 81 -0.09 -2.23 7.45
N HIS A 82 1.24 -2.33 7.39
CA HIS A 82 2.15 -1.19 7.56
C HIS A 82 3.05 -1.02 6.36
N THR A 83 3.04 0.17 5.78
CA THR A 83 3.93 0.56 4.69
C THR A 83 4.93 1.61 5.18
N PRO A 84 6.26 1.34 5.11
CA PRO A 84 7.27 2.34 5.44
C PRO A 84 7.14 3.60 4.59
N ALA A 85 7.36 4.78 5.20
CA ALA A 85 7.25 6.09 4.54
C ALA A 85 8.02 6.13 3.21
N ALA A 86 9.29 5.70 3.21
CA ALA A 86 10.13 5.70 2.01
C ALA A 86 9.58 4.83 0.85
N VAL A 87 8.75 3.83 1.14
CA VAL A 87 8.08 3.03 0.10
C VAL A 87 6.91 3.80 -0.49
N VAL A 88 6.12 4.46 0.37
CA VAL A 88 4.99 5.29 -0.07
C VAL A 88 5.49 6.46 -0.91
N ASP A 89 6.56 7.13 -0.48
CA ASP A 89 7.17 8.26 -1.20
C ASP A 89 7.57 7.85 -2.63
N ARG A 90 8.26 6.71 -2.79
CA ARG A 90 8.67 6.20 -4.10
C ARG A 90 7.50 5.82 -5.00
N LEU A 91 6.42 5.28 -4.42
CA LEU A 91 5.21 4.96 -5.19
C LEU A 91 4.44 6.23 -5.58
N ALA A 92 4.39 7.23 -4.70
CA ALA A 92 3.80 8.52 -4.99
C ALA A 92 4.55 9.24 -6.12
N GLU A 93 5.89 9.21 -6.08
CA GLU A 93 6.75 9.74 -7.14
C GLU A 93 6.56 8.98 -8.46
N LEU A 94 6.57 7.63 -8.43
CA LEU A 94 6.37 6.78 -9.62
C LEU A 94 5.06 7.11 -10.33
N TYR A 95 3.99 7.30 -9.58
CA TYR A 95 2.65 7.52 -10.13
C TYR A 95 2.25 8.99 -10.25
N GLY A 96 3.07 9.93 -9.77
CA GLY A 96 2.77 11.35 -9.81
C GLY A 96 1.53 11.74 -9.02
N VAL A 97 1.25 11.06 -7.90
CA VAL A 97 0.10 11.31 -7.04
C VAL A 97 0.54 11.80 -5.65
N PRO A 98 -0.33 12.54 -4.94
CA PRO A 98 -0.05 12.91 -3.55
C PRO A 98 0.16 11.67 -2.68
N VAL A 99 1.13 11.73 -1.76
CA VAL A 99 1.41 10.67 -0.78
C VAL A 99 0.14 10.29 0.01
N THR A 100 -0.69 11.27 0.33
CA THR A 100 -1.96 11.08 1.05
C THR A 100 -2.93 10.14 0.36
N ASP A 101 -2.85 10.00 -0.95
CA ASP A 101 -3.71 9.12 -1.73
C ASP A 101 -3.34 7.64 -1.54
N LEU A 102 -2.08 7.39 -1.15
CA LEU A 102 -1.51 6.05 -0.94
C LEU A 102 -1.41 5.67 0.55
N LEU A 103 -2.07 6.43 1.42
CA LEU A 103 -2.09 6.18 2.87
C LEU A 103 -3.54 5.97 3.34
N ASP A 104 -3.79 4.85 4.05
CA ASP A 104 -4.97 4.72 4.88
C ASP A 104 -4.81 5.52 6.18
N GLY A 105 -5.85 5.60 7.00
CA GLY A 105 -5.82 6.37 8.25
C GLY A 105 -4.69 5.96 9.20
N TYR A 106 -4.43 4.66 9.33
CA TYR A 106 -3.35 4.14 10.16
C TYR A 106 -1.96 4.47 9.61
N ASN A 107 -1.73 4.23 8.32
CA ASN A 107 -0.45 4.52 7.69
C ASN A 107 -0.19 6.03 7.62
N ARG A 108 -1.23 6.88 7.48
CA ARG A 108 -1.11 8.34 7.58
C ARG A 108 -0.66 8.75 8.99
N PHE A 109 -1.29 8.20 10.03
CA PHE A 109 -0.91 8.45 11.40
C PHE A 109 0.57 8.11 11.68
N LEU A 110 1.06 6.99 11.13
CA LEU A 110 2.48 6.63 11.24
C LEU A 110 3.38 7.56 10.42
N TYR A 111 2.98 7.88 9.20
CA TYR A 111 3.73 8.75 8.28
C TYR A 111 3.91 10.15 8.84
N GLU A 112 2.88 10.71 9.41
CA GLU A 112 2.90 12.03 10.06
C GLU A 112 3.59 12.04 11.43
N GLY A 113 3.99 10.90 11.95
CA GLY A 113 4.73 10.74 13.21
C GLY A 113 3.83 10.43 14.40
N GLN A 114 3.68 9.15 14.71
CA GLN A 114 2.83 8.67 15.80
C GLN A 114 3.11 9.34 17.15
N ALA A 115 4.39 9.49 17.51
CA ALA A 115 4.78 10.04 18.81
C ALA A 115 4.25 11.46 19.00
N ARG A 116 4.46 12.32 17.99
CA ARG A 116 4.00 13.71 18.02
C ARG A 116 2.47 13.81 18.14
N GLN A 117 1.75 12.98 17.37
CA GLN A 117 0.30 13.00 17.39
C GLN A 117 -0.30 12.48 18.71
N ILE A 118 0.29 11.44 19.29
CA ILE A 118 -0.14 10.93 20.61
C ILE A 118 0.10 11.98 21.70
N ILE A 119 1.26 12.63 21.70
CA ILE A 119 1.58 13.70 22.65
C ILE A 119 0.60 14.87 22.47
N ALA A 120 0.41 15.35 21.23
CA ALA A 120 -0.49 16.46 20.95
C ALA A 120 -1.92 16.17 21.39
N LEU A 121 -2.43 14.96 21.14
CA LEU A 121 -3.76 14.54 21.60
C LEU A 121 -3.86 14.55 23.12
N ARG A 122 -2.87 13.99 23.82
CA ARG A 122 -2.86 13.96 25.28
C ARG A 122 -2.82 15.36 25.88
N GLU A 123 -2.01 16.26 25.33
CA GLU A 123 -1.89 17.65 25.76
C GLU A 123 -3.16 18.45 25.47
N LYS A 124 -3.79 18.24 24.33
CA LYS A 124 -5.08 18.86 23.99
C LYS A 124 -6.19 18.48 24.97
N LEU A 125 -6.14 17.23 25.48
CA LEU A 125 -7.07 16.77 26.53
C LEU A 125 -6.67 17.23 27.94
N GLY A 126 -5.55 17.93 28.11
CA GLY A 126 -5.06 18.38 29.41
C GLY A 126 -4.63 17.26 30.35
N LEU A 127 -4.29 16.07 29.82
CA LEU A 127 -4.03 14.89 30.64
C LEU A 127 -2.53 14.63 30.82
N SER A 128 -2.15 14.24 32.05
CA SER A 128 -0.84 13.62 32.27
C SER A 128 -0.76 12.24 31.61
N ARG A 129 0.45 11.70 31.41
CA ARG A 129 0.62 10.35 30.82
C ARG A 129 -0.13 9.29 31.64
N THR A 130 0.00 9.33 32.95
CA THR A 130 -0.69 8.41 33.88
C THR A 130 -2.21 8.54 33.78
N ALA A 131 -2.73 9.77 33.75
CA ALA A 131 -4.17 10.01 33.63
C ALA A 131 -4.72 9.52 32.27
N PHE A 132 -4.00 9.79 31.17
CA PHE A 132 -4.37 9.31 29.83
C PHE A 132 -4.36 7.78 29.77
N ALA A 133 -3.29 7.14 30.26
CA ALA A 133 -3.18 5.69 30.28
C ALA A 133 -4.34 5.04 31.05
N ARG A 134 -4.68 5.60 32.23
CA ARG A 134 -5.80 5.12 33.05
C ARG A 134 -7.14 5.31 32.34
N GLN A 135 -7.37 6.49 31.77
CA GLN A 135 -8.67 6.83 31.13
C GLN A 135 -8.96 5.93 29.92
N PHE A 136 -7.93 5.60 29.14
CA PHE A 136 -8.09 4.80 27.92
C PHE A 136 -7.74 3.32 28.09
N GLY A 137 -7.43 2.86 29.32
CA GLY A 137 -7.09 1.47 29.60
C GLY A 137 -5.79 1.01 28.91
N ILE A 138 -4.84 1.93 28.73
CA ILE A 138 -3.52 1.67 28.13
C ILE A 138 -2.50 1.50 29.25
N SER A 139 -1.54 0.56 29.12
CA SER A 139 -0.45 0.53 30.09
C SER A 139 0.46 1.76 29.92
N GLU A 140 0.91 2.36 31.03
CA GLU A 140 1.81 3.51 30.97
C GLU A 140 3.12 3.20 30.22
N ARG A 141 3.60 1.96 30.33
CA ARG A 141 4.78 1.48 29.59
C ARG A 141 4.55 1.51 28.08
N SER A 142 3.36 1.05 27.61
CA SER A 142 3.01 1.07 26.20
C SER A 142 2.88 2.49 25.69
N LEU A 143 2.15 3.35 26.42
CA LEU A 143 1.98 4.74 26.06
C LEU A 143 3.33 5.48 25.95
N ARG A 144 4.22 5.27 26.95
CA ARG A 144 5.58 5.83 26.92
C ARG A 144 6.33 5.36 25.68
N ALA A 145 6.34 4.05 25.39
CA ALA A 145 7.05 3.50 24.25
C ALA A 145 6.54 4.05 22.90
N TRP A 146 5.25 4.37 22.81
CA TRP A 146 4.65 5.01 21.62
C TRP A 146 4.99 6.49 21.52
N GLU A 147 4.98 7.24 22.64
CA GLU A 147 5.35 8.66 22.70
C GLU A 147 6.84 8.90 22.47
N THR A 148 7.70 7.94 22.83
CA THR A 148 9.15 8.03 22.59
C THR A 148 9.59 7.50 21.22
N GLY A 149 8.65 6.86 20.47
CA GLY A 149 8.99 6.20 19.22
C GLY A 149 9.76 4.88 19.38
N GLU A 150 9.96 4.40 20.62
CA GLU A 150 10.63 3.11 20.90
C GLU A 150 9.86 1.94 20.27
N LYS A 151 8.55 2.05 20.19
CA LYS A 151 7.67 1.05 19.56
C LYS A 151 6.68 1.69 18.61
N VAL A 152 6.48 1.04 17.47
CA VAL A 152 5.37 1.36 16.58
C VAL A 152 4.09 0.76 17.17
N ILE A 153 3.02 1.55 17.21
CA ILE A 153 1.72 1.07 17.62
C ILE A 153 1.18 0.10 16.55
N SER A 154 0.56 -1.01 16.97
CA SER A 154 -0.11 -1.90 16.03
C SER A 154 -1.42 -1.29 15.52
N LYS A 155 -1.87 -1.70 14.32
CA LYS A 155 -3.12 -1.23 13.73
C LYS A 155 -4.32 -1.46 14.65
N GLY A 156 -4.43 -2.64 15.26
CA GLY A 156 -5.51 -2.94 16.20
C GLY A 156 -5.51 -2.07 17.46
N CYS A 157 -4.33 -1.67 17.99
CA CYS A 157 -4.24 -0.72 19.07
C CYS A 157 -4.61 0.69 18.62
N TRP A 158 -4.18 1.10 17.42
CA TRP A 158 -4.52 2.39 16.85
C TRP A 158 -6.05 2.50 16.64
N GLU A 159 -6.69 1.51 16.04
CA GLU A 159 -8.13 1.45 15.83
C GLU A 159 -8.90 1.54 17.15
N ARG A 160 -8.43 0.81 18.18
CA ARG A 160 -9.09 0.77 19.48
C ARG A 160 -9.03 2.10 20.24
N TYR A 161 -7.86 2.76 20.23
CA TYR A 161 -7.58 3.87 21.13
C TYR A 161 -7.54 5.24 20.45
N PHE A 162 -7.10 5.31 19.20
CA PHE A 162 -6.77 6.58 18.58
C PHE A 162 -7.63 6.93 17.37
N GLN A 163 -8.11 5.99 16.61
CA GLN A 163 -8.86 6.25 15.37
C GLN A 163 -10.03 7.25 15.58
N ARG A 164 -10.79 7.08 16.65
CA ARG A 164 -11.92 7.98 16.97
C ARG A 164 -11.48 9.33 17.51
N LEU A 165 -10.33 9.36 18.19
CA LEU A 165 -9.81 10.57 18.82
C LEU A 165 -9.08 11.48 17.85
N MET A 166 -8.56 10.94 16.74
CA MET A 166 -7.90 11.73 15.70
C MET A 166 -8.83 12.71 15.00
N GLY A 167 -10.14 12.46 15.00
CA GLY A 167 -11.14 13.43 14.53
C GLY A 167 -11.30 14.66 15.43
N ILE A 168 -10.63 14.67 16.59
CA ILE A 168 -10.64 15.78 17.55
C ILE A 168 -9.46 16.73 17.30
N LEU A 169 -8.38 16.28 16.65
CA LEU A 169 -7.20 17.10 16.31
C LEU A 169 -7.47 17.97 15.10
#